data_c712ef4bf4dcd0af95044ec278a02180
#
_entry.id   c712ef4bf4dcd0af95044ec278a02180
#
_cell.length_a   1.000
_cell.length_b   1.000
_cell.length_c   1.000
_cell.angle_alpha   90.00
_cell.angle_beta   90.00
_cell.angle_gamma   90.00
#
_symmetry.space_group_name_H-M   'P 1'
#
loop_
_entity.id
_entity.type
_entity.pdbx_description
1 polymer ?
#
loop_
_entity_poly.entity_id
_entity_poly.type
_entity_poly.pdbx_seq_one_letter_code
_entity_poly.pdbx_strand_id
1 'polypeptide(L)'
;MKLICSKSNLLYGVNTVSKAVPTRTTMAILECILIDASSNEIKLTANDMELGIETVIDGTIEENGIIALDAKIFSDIVRKLPDNDVVIETDDSFKTTITCEKAKFNIVGKSGEDFSYIPYIERKEPITMSQFTLKEVIRQTIFSISDNDNNKLMTGELIE
;
A
#
# COMPACT_ATOMS: atom_id res chain seq x y z
N MET A 1 -12.67 -2.69 13.36
CA MET A 1 -11.30 -2.13 13.29
C MET A 1 -11.35 -0.63 13.56
N LYS A 2 -10.43 -0.13 14.40
CA LYS A 2 -10.29 1.32 14.62
C LYS A 2 -8.82 1.69 14.80
N LEU A 3 -8.34 2.66 14.02
CA LEU A 3 -6.97 3.15 14.08
C LEU A 3 -6.90 4.68 13.95
N ILE A 4 -5.81 5.25 14.47
CA ILE A 4 -5.51 6.67 14.43
C ILE A 4 -4.06 6.84 13.95
N CYS A 5 -3.85 7.68 12.93
CA CYS A 5 -2.52 7.99 12.44
C CYS A 5 -2.48 9.44 11.92
N SER A 6 -1.29 10.03 11.82
CA SER A 6 -1.18 11.33 11.17
C SER A 6 -1.48 11.24 9.68
N LYS A 7 -2.08 12.29 9.11
CA LYS A 7 -2.32 12.38 7.66
C LYS A 7 -1.03 12.23 6.87
N SER A 8 0.10 12.74 7.37
CA SER A 8 1.41 12.63 6.70
C SER A 8 1.89 11.18 6.59
N ASN A 9 1.80 10.39 7.68
CA ASN A 9 2.15 8.97 7.67
C ASN A 9 1.22 8.17 6.76
N LEU A 10 -0.08 8.43 6.85
CA LEU A 10 -1.08 7.77 6.00
C LEU A 10 -0.84 8.07 4.51
N LEU A 11 -0.60 9.32 4.16
CA LEU A 11 -0.33 9.75 2.79
C LEU A 11 0.96 9.13 2.24
N TYR A 12 2.02 9.06 3.07
CA TYR A 12 3.26 8.39 2.72
C TYR A 12 3.01 6.91 2.41
N GLY A 13 2.34 6.20 3.31
CA GLY A 13 2.01 4.78 3.15
C GLY A 13 1.18 4.51 1.90
N VAL A 14 0.09 5.26 1.72
CA VAL A 14 -0.80 5.14 0.55
C VAL A 14 -0.05 5.42 -0.76
N ASN A 15 0.75 6.49 -0.84
CA ASN A 15 1.52 6.79 -2.04
C ASN A 15 2.59 5.73 -2.34
N THR A 16 3.14 5.09 -1.30
CA THR A 16 4.13 4.02 -1.46
C THR A 16 3.50 2.79 -2.08
N VAL A 17 2.42 2.26 -1.47
CA VAL A 17 1.81 1.00 -1.92
C VAL A 17 0.99 1.16 -3.21
N SER A 18 0.45 2.35 -3.48
CA SER A 18 -0.33 2.60 -4.70
C SER A 18 0.45 2.31 -6.00
N LYS A 19 1.77 2.26 -5.94
CA LYS A 19 2.63 1.90 -7.09
C LYS A 19 2.50 0.44 -7.49
N ALA A 20 2.03 -0.43 -6.59
CA ALA A 20 1.75 -1.84 -6.87
C ALA A 20 0.26 -2.12 -7.17
N VAL A 21 -0.58 -1.10 -7.23
CA VAL A 21 -1.98 -1.27 -7.64
C VAL A 21 -2.03 -1.35 -9.17
N PRO A 22 -2.58 -2.43 -9.75
CA PRO A 22 -2.63 -2.59 -11.20
C PRO A 22 -3.55 -1.55 -11.85
N THR A 23 -3.16 -1.07 -13.02
CA THR A 23 -3.99 -0.15 -13.82
C THR A 23 -5.17 -0.85 -14.49
N ARG A 24 -5.07 -2.17 -14.70
CA ARG A 24 -6.12 -3.03 -15.26
C ARG A 24 -6.01 -4.41 -14.64
N THR A 25 -7.10 -4.92 -14.10
CA THR A 25 -7.18 -6.27 -13.54
C THR A 25 -8.59 -6.82 -13.69
N THR A 26 -8.71 -8.13 -13.75
CA THR A 26 -10.00 -8.85 -13.66
C THR A 26 -10.36 -9.18 -12.20
N MET A 27 -9.42 -9.01 -11.28
CA MET A 27 -9.59 -9.29 -9.86
C MET A 27 -9.83 -7.99 -9.09
N ALA A 28 -11.08 -7.69 -8.80
CA ALA A 28 -11.48 -6.43 -8.15
C ALA A 28 -10.83 -6.20 -6.76
N ILE A 29 -10.29 -7.25 -6.11
CA ILE A 29 -9.59 -7.11 -4.83
C ILE A 29 -8.21 -6.47 -5.01
N LEU A 30 -7.54 -6.68 -6.15
CA LEU A 30 -6.24 -6.10 -6.45
C LEU A 30 -6.31 -4.58 -6.75
N GLU A 31 -7.49 -4.04 -7.04
CA GLU A 31 -7.71 -2.60 -7.14
C GLU A 31 -7.72 -1.90 -5.78
N CYS A 32 -7.57 -2.67 -4.69
CA CYS A 32 -7.63 -2.18 -3.33
C CYS A 32 -6.23 -2.07 -2.69
N ILE A 33 -6.13 -1.21 -1.69
CA ILE A 33 -5.07 -1.21 -0.68
C ILE A 33 -5.60 -1.95 0.54
N LEU A 34 -4.87 -2.96 0.98
CA LEU A 34 -5.12 -3.65 2.25
C LEU A 34 -4.57 -2.79 3.40
N ILE A 35 -5.39 -2.58 4.41
CA ILE A 35 -4.99 -2.03 5.71
C ILE A 35 -5.09 -3.18 6.71
N ASP A 36 -3.96 -3.59 7.26
CA ASP A 36 -3.87 -4.63 8.28
C ASP A 36 -3.43 -4.01 9.60
N ALA A 37 -4.33 -4.01 10.56
CA ALA A 37 -4.13 -3.60 11.94
C ALA A 37 -4.40 -4.78 12.90
N SER A 38 -4.16 -6.01 12.48
CA SER A 38 -4.37 -7.22 13.28
C SER A 38 -3.25 -7.49 14.29
N SER A 39 -2.07 -6.88 14.07
CA SER A 39 -0.90 -6.92 14.95
C SER A 39 -0.69 -5.57 15.64
N ASN A 40 0.48 -5.37 16.25
CA ASN A 40 0.84 -4.09 16.88
C ASN A 40 1.31 -3.02 15.88
N GLU A 41 1.20 -3.28 14.59
CA GLU A 41 1.66 -2.40 13.51
C GLU A 41 0.52 -2.13 12.54
N ILE A 42 0.45 -0.91 12.01
CA ILE A 42 -0.46 -0.57 10.93
C ILE A 42 0.30 -0.78 9.62
N LYS A 43 -0.11 -1.82 8.88
CA LYS A 43 0.52 -2.24 7.66
C LYS A 43 -0.38 -1.93 6.47
N LEU A 44 0.17 -1.33 5.44
CA LEU A 44 -0.49 -1.11 4.15
C LEU A 44 0.15 -2.02 3.11
N THR A 45 -0.67 -2.67 2.29
CA THR A 45 -0.20 -3.58 1.24
C THR A 45 -1.00 -3.38 -0.03
N ALA A 46 -0.31 -3.43 -1.17
CA ALA A 46 -0.92 -3.58 -2.48
C ALA A 46 -0.08 -4.54 -3.33
N ASN A 47 -0.69 -5.24 -4.27
CA ASN A 47 0.00 -6.11 -5.21
C ASN A 47 -0.80 -6.27 -6.51
N ASP A 48 -0.11 -6.63 -7.58
CA ASP A 48 -0.69 -6.97 -8.89
C ASP A 48 -0.42 -8.43 -9.30
N MET A 49 -0.02 -9.28 -8.36
CA MET A 49 0.40 -10.68 -8.48
C MET A 49 1.84 -10.86 -9.02
N GLU A 50 2.50 -9.84 -9.50
CA GLU A 50 3.90 -9.84 -9.94
C GLU A 50 4.76 -8.94 -9.03
N LEU A 51 4.25 -7.75 -8.72
CA LEU A 51 4.84 -6.78 -7.81
C LEU A 51 3.97 -6.61 -6.57
N GLY A 52 4.54 -6.79 -5.40
CA GLY A 52 3.90 -6.47 -4.13
C GLY A 52 4.70 -5.43 -3.37
N ILE A 53 4.01 -4.44 -2.80
CA ILE A 53 4.61 -3.42 -1.92
C ILE A 53 3.87 -3.44 -0.60
N GLU A 54 4.65 -3.57 0.47
CA GLU A 54 4.18 -3.51 1.84
C GLU A 54 4.92 -2.38 2.57
N THR A 55 4.23 -1.62 3.39
CA THR A 55 4.84 -0.60 4.24
C THR A 55 4.12 -0.51 5.59
N VAL A 56 4.89 -0.24 6.63
CA VAL A 56 4.36 0.04 7.97
C VAL A 56 4.30 1.54 8.18
N ILE A 57 3.23 2.01 8.78
CA ILE A 57 3.08 3.42 9.16
C ILE A 57 2.89 3.54 10.68
N ASP A 58 3.38 4.63 11.24
CA ASP A 58 3.18 4.93 12.66
C ASP A 58 1.75 5.37 12.93
N GLY A 59 1.18 4.86 14.01
CA GLY A 59 -0.15 5.19 14.47
C GLY A 59 -0.55 4.37 15.70
N THR A 60 -1.77 4.56 16.16
CA THR A 60 -2.35 3.85 17.30
C THR A 60 -3.48 2.96 16.81
N ILE A 61 -3.48 1.71 17.22
CA ILE A 61 -4.56 0.75 16.97
C ILE A 61 -5.43 0.71 18.23
N GLU A 62 -6.69 1.14 18.13
CA GLU A 62 -7.67 1.04 19.20
C GLU A 62 -8.46 -0.28 19.12
N GLU A 63 -8.76 -0.74 17.90
CA GLU A 63 -9.42 -2.01 17.61
C GLU A 63 -8.75 -2.71 16.45
N ASN A 64 -8.34 -3.94 16.65
CA ASN A 64 -7.71 -4.75 15.60
C ASN A 64 -8.69 -5.05 14.46
N GLY A 65 -8.14 -5.27 13.27
CA GLY A 65 -8.89 -5.70 12.10
C GLY A 65 -8.16 -5.50 10.80
N ILE A 66 -8.80 -5.94 9.73
CA ILE A 66 -8.25 -5.93 8.38
C ILE A 66 -9.34 -5.45 7.42
N ILE A 67 -8.99 -4.56 6.50
CA ILE A 67 -9.91 -4.05 5.47
C ILE A 67 -9.17 -3.76 4.17
N ALA A 68 -9.81 -4.08 3.04
CA ALA A 68 -9.34 -3.69 1.72
C ALA A 68 -10.19 -2.55 1.16
N LEU A 69 -9.59 -1.40 0.89
CA LEU A 69 -10.24 -0.19 0.38
C LEU A 69 -9.82 0.09 -1.06
N ASP A 70 -10.77 0.50 -1.91
CA ASP A 70 -10.47 0.95 -3.28
C ASP A 70 -9.33 1.98 -3.26
N ALA A 71 -8.23 1.66 -3.94
CA ALA A 71 -6.99 2.42 -3.88
C ALA A 71 -7.14 3.84 -4.42
N LYS A 72 -7.94 4.01 -5.48
CA LYS A 72 -8.15 5.32 -6.11
C LYS A 72 -8.98 6.21 -5.19
N ILE A 73 -10.11 5.71 -4.71
CA ILE A 73 -11.02 6.47 -3.83
C ILE A 73 -10.30 6.80 -2.53
N PHE A 74 -9.62 5.82 -1.92
CA PHE A 74 -8.90 6.02 -0.68
C PHE A 74 -7.77 7.03 -0.82
N SER A 75 -6.94 6.92 -1.88
CA SER A 75 -5.87 7.89 -2.16
C SER A 75 -6.40 9.30 -2.37
N ASP A 76 -7.52 9.46 -3.08
CA ASP A 76 -8.12 10.78 -3.34
C ASP A 76 -8.67 11.42 -2.06
N ILE A 77 -9.24 10.61 -1.15
CA ILE A 77 -9.68 11.07 0.17
C ILE A 77 -8.47 11.54 0.98
N VAL A 78 -7.46 10.68 1.15
CA VAL A 78 -6.27 10.97 1.98
C VAL A 78 -5.55 12.24 1.53
N ARG A 79 -5.43 12.47 0.22
CA ARG A 79 -4.82 13.70 -0.33
C ARG A 79 -5.58 14.96 0.05
N LYS A 80 -6.90 14.88 0.19
CA LYS A 80 -7.79 16.04 0.46
C LYS A 80 -8.02 16.28 1.94
N LEU A 81 -7.60 15.37 2.84
CA LEU A 81 -7.74 15.57 4.28
C LEU A 81 -6.90 16.77 4.76
N PRO A 82 -7.34 17.47 5.82
CA PRO A 82 -6.51 18.41 6.55
C PRO A 82 -5.24 17.77 7.10
N ASP A 83 -4.23 18.57 7.41
CA ASP A 83 -2.97 18.09 7.98
C ASP A 83 -3.08 17.92 9.49
N ASN A 84 -3.76 16.85 9.91
CA ASN A 84 -4.02 16.48 11.31
C ASN A 84 -4.15 14.96 11.44
N ASP A 85 -4.51 14.49 12.65
CA ASP A 85 -4.77 13.08 12.90
C ASP A 85 -6.02 12.59 12.17
N VAL A 86 -5.89 11.43 11.56
CA VAL A 86 -6.94 10.73 10.82
C VAL A 86 -7.39 9.53 11.61
N VAL A 87 -8.69 9.42 11.82
CA VAL A 87 -9.34 8.25 12.43
C VAL A 87 -9.97 7.43 11.31
N ILE A 88 -9.65 6.16 11.26
CA ILE A 88 -10.26 5.18 10.33
C ILE A 88 -10.99 4.13 11.16
N GLU A 89 -12.29 4.04 10.97
CA GLU A 89 -13.17 3.09 11.65
C GLU A 89 -13.90 2.23 10.62
N THR A 90 -13.86 0.90 10.80
CA THR A 90 -14.56 -0.06 9.93
C THR A 90 -15.48 -0.93 10.76
N ASP A 91 -16.74 -1.04 10.37
CA ASP A 91 -17.73 -1.93 10.98
C ASP A 91 -17.74 -3.34 10.36
N ASP A 92 -18.55 -4.24 10.92
CA ASP A 92 -18.68 -5.64 10.47
C ASP A 92 -19.27 -5.78 9.06
N SER A 93 -19.85 -4.72 8.51
CA SER A 93 -20.36 -4.66 7.14
C SER A 93 -19.36 -4.05 6.15
N PHE A 94 -18.08 -3.91 6.55
CA PHE A 94 -16.99 -3.30 5.79
C PHE A 94 -17.22 -1.81 5.44
N LYS A 95 -18.19 -1.17 6.07
CA LYS A 95 -18.37 0.26 5.93
C LYS A 95 -17.29 0.97 6.73
N THR A 96 -16.45 1.72 6.02
CA THR A 96 -15.31 2.42 6.60
C THR A 96 -15.59 3.92 6.63
N THR A 97 -15.46 4.49 7.81
CA THR A 97 -15.54 5.92 8.06
C THR A 97 -14.14 6.48 8.26
N ILE A 98 -13.79 7.50 7.49
CA ILE A 98 -12.52 8.22 7.59
C ILE A 98 -12.83 9.63 8.08
N THR A 99 -12.31 10.00 9.24
CA THR A 99 -12.56 11.29 9.89
C THR A 99 -11.24 12.02 10.14
N CYS A 100 -11.21 13.31 9.80
CA CYS A 100 -10.10 14.20 10.14
C CYS A 100 -10.70 15.59 10.39
N GLU A 101 -10.59 16.09 11.61
CA GLU A 101 -11.25 17.32 12.07
C GLU A 101 -12.76 17.32 11.76
N LYS A 102 -13.22 18.22 10.87
CA LYS A 102 -14.60 18.33 10.41
C LYS A 102 -14.90 17.51 9.15
N ALA A 103 -13.87 17.01 8.50
CA ALA A 103 -14.03 16.20 7.29
C ALA A 103 -14.40 14.77 7.69
N LYS A 104 -15.46 14.23 7.05
CA LYS A 104 -15.91 12.87 7.26
C LYS A 104 -16.29 12.24 5.93
N PHE A 105 -15.70 11.09 5.64
CA PHE A 105 -15.95 10.31 4.43
C PHE A 105 -16.42 8.91 4.81
N ASN A 106 -17.33 8.35 4.02
CA ASN A 106 -17.77 6.96 4.18
C ASN A 106 -17.54 6.25 2.87
N ILE A 107 -16.84 5.11 2.93
CA ILE A 107 -16.60 4.22 1.80
C ILE A 107 -16.92 2.79 2.21
N VAL A 108 -17.27 1.96 1.27
CA VAL A 108 -17.47 0.53 1.51
C VAL A 108 -16.23 -0.20 1.03
N GLY A 109 -15.60 -0.94 1.93
CA GLY A 109 -14.45 -1.78 1.64
C GLY A 109 -14.86 -3.21 1.26
N LYS A 110 -13.87 -4.07 1.15
CA LYS A 110 -13.99 -5.52 0.96
C LYS A 110 -13.30 -6.24 2.10
N SER A 111 -13.65 -7.49 2.33
CA SER A 111 -12.94 -8.33 3.31
C SER A 111 -11.44 -8.34 3.02
N GLY A 112 -10.62 -8.05 4.03
CA GLY A 112 -9.18 -8.17 3.92
C GLY A 112 -8.70 -9.63 3.82
N GLU A 113 -9.53 -10.60 4.25
CA GLU A 113 -9.22 -12.03 4.15
C GLU A 113 -9.17 -12.52 2.70
N ASP A 114 -9.90 -11.85 1.80
CA ASP A 114 -9.90 -12.17 0.36
C ASP A 114 -8.66 -11.62 -0.36
N PHE A 115 -7.83 -10.83 0.33
CA PHE A 115 -6.66 -10.20 -0.27
C PHE A 115 -5.52 -11.20 -0.42
N SER A 116 -4.92 -11.26 -1.61
CA SER A 116 -3.76 -12.12 -1.88
C SER A 116 -2.52 -11.55 -1.19
N TYR A 117 -2.01 -12.24 -0.17
CA TYR A 117 -0.81 -11.82 0.54
C TYR A 117 0.44 -12.00 -0.31
N ILE A 118 1.40 -11.11 -0.11
CA ILE A 118 2.75 -11.26 -0.64
C ILE A 118 3.37 -12.51 0.01
N PRO A 119 3.90 -13.48 -0.78
CA PRO A 119 4.52 -14.66 -0.20
C PRO A 119 5.70 -14.26 0.69
N TYR A 120 5.82 -14.94 1.84
CA TYR A 120 6.96 -14.74 2.71
C TYR A 120 8.24 -15.19 2.00
N ILE A 121 9.21 -14.27 1.87
CA ILE A 121 10.52 -14.54 1.30
C ILE A 121 11.51 -14.78 2.44
N GLU A 122 12.08 -15.98 2.49
CA GLU A 122 13.10 -16.33 3.48
C GLU A 122 14.39 -15.55 3.19
N ARG A 123 14.80 -14.68 4.14
CA ARG A 123 16.00 -13.84 4.00
C ARG A 123 17.24 -14.62 4.46
N LYS A 124 17.92 -15.32 3.56
CA LYS A 124 19.09 -16.13 3.92
C LYS A 124 20.41 -15.38 3.86
N GLU A 125 20.64 -14.56 2.87
CA GLU A 125 21.91 -13.85 2.66
C GLU A 125 21.61 -12.43 2.13
N PRO A 126 21.38 -11.45 3.01
CA PRO A 126 21.03 -10.09 2.59
C PRO A 126 22.24 -9.37 2.00
N ILE A 127 22.06 -8.76 0.84
CA ILE A 127 23.00 -7.76 0.32
C ILE A 127 22.65 -6.42 0.96
N THR A 128 23.62 -5.78 1.60
CA THR A 128 23.42 -4.48 2.24
C THR A 128 24.19 -3.40 1.48
N MET A 129 23.47 -2.36 1.06
CA MET A 129 24.05 -1.18 0.44
C MET A 129 23.31 0.07 0.86
N SER A 130 23.92 1.25 0.69
CA SER A 130 23.23 2.51 0.98
C SER A 130 22.11 2.77 -0.03
N GLN A 131 21.03 3.38 0.41
CA GLN A 131 19.93 3.81 -0.48
C GLN A 131 20.45 4.74 -1.58
N PHE A 132 21.40 5.61 -1.28
CA PHE A 132 22.03 6.50 -2.27
C PHE A 132 22.73 5.71 -3.37
N THR A 133 23.54 4.70 -3.00
CA THR A 133 24.25 3.85 -3.97
C THR A 133 23.28 3.09 -4.87
N LEU A 134 22.26 2.46 -4.28
CA LEU A 134 21.24 1.73 -5.05
C LEU A 134 20.51 2.65 -6.04
N LYS A 135 20.11 3.83 -5.58
CA LYS A 135 19.45 4.84 -6.43
C LYS A 135 20.32 5.28 -7.61
N GLU A 136 21.62 5.52 -7.36
CA GLU A 136 22.55 5.95 -8.43
C GLU A 136 22.80 4.83 -9.46
N VAL A 137 22.92 3.58 -9.01
CA VAL A 137 23.08 2.42 -9.91
C VAL A 137 21.85 2.28 -10.81
N ILE A 138 20.64 2.27 -10.22
CA ILE A 138 19.39 2.20 -10.98
C ILE A 138 19.30 3.39 -11.96
N ARG A 139 19.63 4.61 -11.55
CA ARG A 139 19.58 5.80 -12.42
C ARG A 139 20.51 5.69 -13.63
N GLN A 140 21.63 4.99 -13.49
CA GLN A 140 22.62 4.82 -14.57
C GLN A 140 22.23 3.73 -15.56
N THR A 141 21.29 2.86 -15.24
CA THR A 141 20.92 1.68 -16.05
C THR A 141 19.48 1.71 -16.56
N ILE A 142 18.57 2.38 -15.85
CA ILE A 142 17.13 2.36 -16.11
C ILE A 142 16.74 2.84 -17.52
N PHE A 143 17.58 3.67 -18.17
CA PHE A 143 17.30 4.13 -19.54
C PHE A 143 17.38 3.02 -20.59
N SER A 144 18.00 1.89 -20.26
CA SER A 144 18.20 0.75 -21.17
C SER A 144 17.08 -0.30 -21.10
N ILE A 145 16.16 -0.20 -20.14
CA ILE A 145 15.02 -1.12 -20.06
C ILE A 145 14.01 -0.83 -21.16
N SER A 146 13.26 -1.86 -21.57
CA SER A 146 12.22 -1.73 -22.60
C SER A 146 10.89 -1.29 -22.00
N ASP A 147 10.20 -0.37 -22.66
CA ASP A 147 8.80 -0.02 -22.34
C ASP A 147 7.80 -1.03 -22.94
N ASN A 148 8.28 -2.05 -23.65
CA ASN A 148 7.44 -3.03 -24.33
C ASN A 148 7.31 -4.34 -23.53
N ASP A 149 6.11 -4.62 -23.03
CA ASP A 149 5.76 -5.78 -22.20
C ASP A 149 5.81 -7.13 -22.95
N ASN A 150 6.04 -7.16 -24.27
CA ASN A 150 6.13 -8.39 -25.04
C ASN A 150 7.29 -9.31 -24.61
N ASN A 151 8.33 -8.74 -24.00
CA ASN A 151 9.44 -9.48 -23.42
C ASN A 151 9.75 -8.96 -22.02
N LYS A 152 9.16 -9.57 -21.01
CA LYS A 152 9.27 -9.15 -19.60
C LYS A 152 10.71 -9.14 -19.08
N LEU A 153 11.63 -9.96 -19.64
CA LEU A 153 13.04 -9.92 -19.23
C LEU A 153 13.72 -8.59 -19.59
N MET A 154 13.24 -7.91 -20.62
CA MET A 154 13.81 -6.65 -21.08
C MET A 154 13.22 -5.43 -20.35
N THR A 155 12.19 -5.62 -19.52
CA THR A 155 11.56 -4.56 -18.73
C THR A 155 12.14 -4.44 -17.31
N GLY A 156 13.16 -5.22 -16.99
CA GLY A 156 13.82 -5.24 -15.69
C GLY A 156 15.33 -5.03 -15.78
N GLU A 157 15.93 -4.76 -14.63
CA GLU A 157 17.39 -4.69 -14.44
C GLU A 157 17.89 -5.96 -13.76
N LEU A 158 18.97 -6.53 -14.26
CA LEU A 158 19.66 -7.66 -13.63
C LEU A 158 20.59 -7.15 -12.53
N ILE A 159 20.49 -7.72 -11.35
CA ILE A 159 21.40 -7.48 -10.22
C ILE A 159 22.18 -8.77 -9.98
N GLU A 160 23.52 -8.73 -10.14
CA GLU A 160 24.44 -9.83 -9.90
C GLU A 160 25.37 -9.56 -8.72
#